data_01c073ebc4e4ba34159b6c29fc32d3f7
#
_entry.id   01c073ebc4e4ba34159b6c29fc32d3f7
#
_cell.length_a   1.000
_cell.length_b   1.000
_cell.length_c   1.000
_cell.angle_alpha   90.00
_cell.angle_beta   90.00
_cell.angle_gamma   90.00
#
_symmetry.space_group_name_H-M   'P 1'
#
loop_
_entity.id
_entity.type
_entity.pdbx_description
1 polymer ?
#
loop_
_entity_poly.entity_id
_entity_poly.type
_entity_poly.pdbx_seq_one_letter_code
_entity_poly.pdbx_strand_id
1 'polypeptide(L)'
;LDIPTRELFVLFGPSRAGKTTLLRLFNRLSDLSENATHQGEVLVDGRDIFDPSTNVFDLRRRVSMVFAVPTPLPGSIYENLTYGLRMAGIRNRSELDGRVERSLKQAALWDEVKDRLNTSAFALSGGQKQRLCMARSLALEPEVVLLDNPTSGLDPLSTATVEESLYELKQRYTIVMVPHSVQQAARIADQAAFMLDGEIVEVGPARQLF
;
A
#
# COMPACT_ATOMS: atom_id res chain seq x y z
N LEU A 1 9.92 13.82 9.75
CA LEU A 1 10.00 12.36 9.58
C LEU A 1 10.62 12.05 8.24
N ASP A 2 11.78 11.40 8.22
CA ASP A 2 12.43 10.92 7.01
C ASP A 2 12.14 9.43 6.85
N ILE A 3 11.72 9.04 5.64
CA ILE A 3 11.43 7.65 5.29
C ILE A 3 12.44 7.24 4.21
N PRO A 4 13.36 6.32 4.52
CA PRO A 4 14.36 5.87 3.57
C PRO A 4 13.73 5.14 2.38
N THR A 5 14.34 5.31 1.20
CA THR A 5 13.87 4.64 -0.01
C THR A 5 14.19 3.15 0.01
N ARG A 6 13.28 2.33 -0.54
CA ARG A 6 13.44 0.86 -0.64
C ARG A 6 13.65 0.18 0.71
N GLU A 7 12.96 0.68 1.71
CA GLU A 7 12.86 0.08 3.02
C GLU A 7 11.39 -0.12 3.39
N LEU A 8 11.15 -1.00 4.36
CA LEU A 8 9.85 -1.17 4.99
C LEU A 8 9.84 -0.37 6.28
N PHE A 9 9.18 0.78 6.21
CA PHE A 9 8.97 1.71 7.32
C PHE A 9 7.63 1.44 8.00
N VAL A 10 7.62 1.28 9.31
CA VAL A 10 6.42 0.97 10.08
C VAL A 10 6.02 2.13 10.99
N LEU A 11 4.74 2.49 10.94
CA LEU A 11 4.09 3.39 11.90
C LEU A 11 3.35 2.53 12.92
N PHE A 12 3.78 2.52 14.19
CA PHE A 12 3.14 1.73 15.24
C PHE A 12 2.77 2.59 16.45
N GLY A 13 1.94 2.06 17.34
CA GLY A 13 1.42 2.77 18.49
C GLY A 13 -0.03 2.38 18.81
N PRO A 14 -0.63 2.90 19.88
CA PRO A 14 -1.97 2.55 20.29
C PRO A 14 -3.04 2.92 19.24
N SER A 15 -4.22 2.34 19.37
CA SER A 15 -5.36 2.71 18.55
C SER A 15 -5.66 4.20 18.73
N ARG A 16 -6.08 4.86 17.63
CA ARG A 16 -6.37 6.31 17.57
C ARG A 16 -5.16 7.24 17.74
N ALA A 17 -3.93 6.74 17.73
CA ALA A 17 -2.72 7.59 17.74
C ALA A 17 -2.48 8.39 16.44
N GLY A 18 -3.37 8.34 15.44
CA GLY A 18 -3.23 9.13 14.21
C GLY A 18 -2.52 8.41 13.05
N LYS A 19 -2.09 7.14 13.20
CA LYS A 19 -1.32 6.41 12.19
C LYS A 19 -1.96 6.39 10.79
N THR A 20 -3.22 6.00 10.69
CA THR A 20 -3.98 6.00 9.41
C THR A 20 -4.14 7.42 8.86
N THR A 21 -4.31 8.42 9.72
CA THR A 21 -4.41 9.83 9.32
C THR A 21 -3.11 10.30 8.67
N LEU A 22 -1.98 10.01 9.30
CA LEU A 22 -0.66 10.31 8.75
C LEU A 22 -0.41 9.55 7.45
N LEU A 23 -0.77 8.27 7.39
CA LEU A 23 -0.62 7.47 6.16
C LEU A 23 -1.43 8.08 4.99
N ARG A 24 -2.67 8.52 5.24
CA ARG A 24 -3.52 9.16 4.23
C ARG A 24 -3.02 10.54 3.80
N LEU A 25 -2.26 11.22 4.64
CA LEU A 25 -1.66 12.50 4.32
C LEU A 25 -0.64 12.35 3.18
N PHE A 26 0.16 11.28 3.16
CA PHE A 26 1.25 11.09 2.20
C PHE A 26 0.80 10.99 0.72
N ASN A 27 -0.48 10.72 0.45
CA ASN A 27 -1.03 10.72 -0.90
C ASN A 27 -2.25 11.64 -1.05
N ARG A 28 -2.42 12.58 -0.12
CA ARG A 28 -3.51 13.57 -0.11
C ARG A 28 -4.91 12.95 -0.09
N LEU A 29 -5.07 11.73 0.46
CA LEU A 29 -6.40 11.18 0.76
C LEU A 29 -7.07 11.92 1.92
N SER A 30 -6.31 12.64 2.75
CA SER A 30 -6.83 13.57 3.75
C SER A 30 -7.72 14.66 3.15
N ASP A 31 -7.46 15.09 1.91
CA ASP A 31 -8.25 16.12 1.21
C ASP A 31 -9.72 15.71 1.00
N LEU A 32 -10.04 14.41 1.12
CA LEU A 32 -11.41 13.90 1.05
C LEU A 32 -12.20 14.09 2.35
N SER A 33 -11.56 14.55 3.42
CA SER A 33 -12.21 14.84 4.70
C SER A 33 -12.48 16.33 4.79
N GLU A 34 -13.76 16.72 4.94
CA GLU A 34 -14.24 18.12 4.89
C GLU A 34 -13.54 19.07 5.86
N ASN A 35 -13.03 18.56 6.99
CA ASN A 35 -12.40 19.37 8.05
C ASN A 35 -10.89 19.10 8.20
N ALA A 36 -10.26 18.41 7.23
CA ALA A 36 -8.84 18.15 7.32
C ALA A 36 -8.04 19.42 6.95
N THR A 37 -7.16 19.83 7.83
CA THR A 37 -6.17 20.86 7.58
C THR A 37 -4.77 20.28 7.79
N HIS A 38 -3.79 20.80 7.08
CA HIS A 38 -2.40 20.44 7.27
C HIS A 38 -1.54 21.70 7.48
N GLN A 39 -0.43 21.52 8.17
CA GLN A 39 0.60 22.53 8.34
C GLN A 39 1.97 21.85 8.14
N GLY A 40 2.92 22.55 7.53
CA GLY A 40 4.24 22.02 7.19
C GLY A 40 4.28 21.44 5.78
N GLU A 41 5.33 20.69 5.49
CA GLU A 41 5.63 20.16 4.16
C GLU A 41 5.64 18.63 4.18
N VAL A 42 5.20 18.03 3.08
CA VAL A 42 5.37 16.59 2.80
C VAL A 42 6.06 16.45 1.46
N LEU A 43 7.30 16.00 1.49
CA LEU A 43 8.14 15.92 0.31
C LEU A 43 8.19 14.49 -0.24
N VAL A 44 7.94 14.33 -1.55
CA VAL A 44 8.21 13.12 -2.31
C VAL A 44 9.20 13.47 -3.41
N ASP A 45 10.39 12.88 -3.39
CA ASP A 45 11.52 13.25 -4.24
C ASP A 45 11.85 14.76 -4.21
N GLY A 46 11.83 15.35 -3.01
CA GLY A 46 12.14 16.75 -2.80
C GLY A 46 11.08 17.73 -3.30
N ARG A 47 9.89 17.25 -3.73
CA ARG A 47 8.77 18.10 -4.15
C ARG A 47 7.64 18.03 -3.13
N ASP A 48 7.15 19.19 -2.72
CA ASP A 48 6.00 19.25 -1.81
C ASP A 48 4.74 18.73 -2.52
N ILE A 49 4.12 17.73 -1.92
CA ILE A 49 2.87 17.17 -2.46
C ILE A 49 1.69 18.13 -2.35
N PHE A 50 1.79 19.18 -1.53
CA PHE A 50 0.75 20.21 -1.36
C PHE A 50 1.00 21.46 -2.21
N ASP A 51 2.07 21.49 -3.01
CA ASP A 51 2.26 22.56 -3.98
C ASP A 51 1.03 22.65 -4.91
N PRO A 52 0.49 23.87 -5.19
CA PRO A 52 -0.66 24.07 -6.05
C PRO A 52 -0.53 23.49 -7.46
N SER A 53 0.71 23.34 -7.96
CA SER A 53 0.98 22.71 -9.25
C SER A 53 0.96 21.17 -9.23
N THR A 54 0.88 20.55 -8.06
CA THR A 54 0.90 19.09 -7.92
C THR A 54 -0.38 18.47 -8.45
N ASN A 55 -0.26 17.62 -9.47
CA ASN A 55 -1.36 16.81 -9.97
C ASN A 55 -1.62 15.64 -9.00
N VAL A 56 -2.75 15.69 -8.29
CA VAL A 56 -3.14 14.69 -7.28
C VAL A 56 -3.34 13.29 -7.88
N PHE A 57 -3.78 13.17 -9.13
CA PHE A 57 -3.92 11.86 -9.78
C PHE A 57 -2.55 11.22 -10.04
N ASP A 58 -1.58 12.00 -10.50
CA ASP A 58 -0.21 11.52 -10.70
C ASP A 58 0.47 11.19 -9.38
N LEU A 59 0.26 12.03 -8.34
CA LEU A 59 0.73 11.73 -6.99
C LEU A 59 0.20 10.37 -6.50
N ARG A 60 -1.11 10.11 -6.62
CA ARG A 60 -1.72 8.85 -6.15
C ARG A 60 -1.33 7.63 -6.98
N ARG A 61 -0.82 7.82 -8.18
CA ARG A 61 -0.18 6.75 -8.96
C ARG A 61 1.21 6.42 -8.44
N ARG A 62 1.99 7.44 -8.06
CA ARG A 62 3.34 7.31 -7.51
C ARG A 62 3.32 6.84 -6.05
N VAL A 63 2.36 7.33 -5.27
CA VAL A 63 2.16 7.02 -3.84
C VAL A 63 0.82 6.32 -3.69
N SER A 64 0.81 5.01 -3.90
CA SER A 64 -0.42 4.21 -3.89
C SER A 64 -0.77 3.73 -2.49
N MET A 65 -2.05 3.44 -2.24
CA MET A 65 -2.53 2.98 -0.93
C MET A 65 -3.38 1.72 -1.02
N VAL A 66 -3.11 0.80 -0.11
CA VAL A 66 -3.90 -0.41 0.15
C VAL A 66 -4.54 -0.28 1.53
N PHE A 67 -5.86 -0.44 1.58
CA PHE A 67 -6.66 -0.28 2.78
C PHE A 67 -6.77 -1.57 3.59
N ALA A 68 -7.07 -1.44 4.89
CA ALA A 68 -7.30 -2.57 5.81
C ALA A 68 -8.45 -3.47 5.35
N VAL A 69 -9.52 -2.86 4.83
CA VAL A 69 -10.67 -3.60 4.29
C VAL A 69 -10.50 -3.72 2.78
N PRO A 70 -10.34 -4.95 2.26
CA PRO A 70 -10.19 -5.14 0.82
C PRO A 70 -11.46 -4.75 0.08
N THR A 71 -11.31 -3.87 -0.90
CA THR A 71 -12.41 -3.35 -1.71
C THR A 71 -12.12 -3.59 -3.20
N PRO A 72 -12.38 -4.81 -3.72
CA PRO A 72 -12.34 -5.04 -5.14
C PRO A 72 -13.35 -4.16 -5.88
N LEU A 73 -12.98 -3.70 -7.07
CA LEU A 73 -13.93 -3.02 -7.96
C LEU A 73 -14.92 -4.05 -8.55
N PRO A 74 -16.14 -3.63 -8.88
CA PRO A 74 -17.06 -4.46 -9.67
C PRO A 74 -16.41 -4.90 -10.99
N GLY A 75 -16.54 -6.19 -11.30
CA GLY A 75 -15.94 -6.79 -12.50
C GLY A 75 -15.03 -7.97 -12.19
N SER A 76 -14.27 -8.37 -13.19
CA SER A 76 -13.35 -9.51 -13.12
C SER A 76 -12.05 -9.18 -12.38
N ILE A 77 -11.28 -10.22 -12.05
CA ILE A 77 -9.91 -10.08 -11.52
C ILE A 77 -9.05 -9.26 -12.50
N TYR A 78 -9.12 -9.57 -13.79
CA TYR A 78 -8.39 -8.87 -14.83
C TYR A 78 -8.77 -7.38 -14.92
N GLU A 79 -10.05 -7.06 -14.88
CA GLU A 79 -10.54 -5.68 -14.92
C GLU A 79 -10.07 -4.88 -13.72
N ASN A 80 -10.05 -5.46 -12.52
CA ASN A 80 -9.50 -4.81 -11.33
C ASN A 80 -8.06 -4.34 -11.52
N LEU A 81 -7.23 -5.15 -12.16
CA LEU A 81 -5.81 -4.85 -12.38
C LEU A 81 -5.61 -3.86 -13.54
N THR A 82 -6.42 -3.98 -14.58
CA THR A 82 -6.25 -3.16 -15.79
C THR A 82 -6.96 -1.82 -15.72
N TYR A 83 -7.88 -1.62 -14.78
CA TYR A 83 -8.64 -0.37 -14.65
C TYR A 83 -7.71 0.84 -14.53
N GLY A 84 -6.83 0.87 -13.54
CA GLY A 84 -5.88 1.96 -13.32
C GLY A 84 -4.91 2.14 -14.49
N LEU A 85 -4.46 1.04 -15.10
CA LEU A 85 -3.56 1.07 -16.25
C LEU A 85 -4.22 1.74 -17.47
N ARG A 86 -5.48 1.41 -17.74
CA ARG A 86 -6.26 2.03 -18.83
C ARG A 86 -6.52 3.51 -18.58
N MET A 87 -6.81 3.90 -17.33
CA MET A 87 -6.94 5.31 -16.94
C MET A 87 -5.60 6.07 -17.10
N ALA A 88 -4.46 5.37 -16.92
CA ALA A 88 -3.13 5.90 -17.19
C ALA A 88 -2.76 5.94 -18.69
N GLY A 89 -3.70 5.56 -19.59
CA GLY A 89 -3.49 5.59 -21.04
C GLY A 89 -2.87 4.32 -21.64
N ILE A 90 -2.59 3.28 -20.85
CA ILE A 90 -2.04 2.01 -21.32
C ILE A 90 -3.16 1.20 -21.96
N ARG A 91 -3.06 0.96 -23.28
CA ARG A 91 -4.10 0.25 -24.06
C ARG A 91 -3.57 -0.98 -24.76
N ASN A 92 -2.25 -1.12 -24.89
CA ASN A 92 -1.65 -2.27 -25.54
C ASN A 92 -1.94 -3.54 -24.73
N ARG A 93 -2.55 -4.55 -25.39
CA ARG A 93 -2.99 -5.78 -24.73
C ARG A 93 -1.84 -6.56 -24.12
N SER A 94 -0.73 -6.71 -24.84
CA SER A 94 0.46 -7.43 -24.37
C SER A 94 1.09 -6.75 -23.15
N GLU A 95 1.11 -5.41 -23.12
CA GLU A 95 1.60 -4.66 -21.98
C GLU A 95 0.68 -4.84 -20.76
N LEU A 96 -0.64 -4.76 -20.96
CA LEU A 96 -1.61 -5.01 -19.90
C LEU A 96 -1.46 -6.41 -19.31
N ASP A 97 -1.39 -7.43 -20.17
CA ASP A 97 -1.24 -8.83 -19.74
C ASP A 97 0.06 -9.04 -18.96
N GLY A 98 1.18 -8.47 -19.43
CA GLY A 98 2.46 -8.54 -18.73
C GLY A 98 2.45 -7.83 -17.36
N ARG A 99 1.77 -6.69 -17.23
CA ARG A 99 1.62 -5.99 -15.94
C ARG A 99 0.70 -6.74 -14.99
N VAL A 100 -0.39 -7.33 -15.50
CA VAL A 100 -1.32 -8.18 -14.73
C VAL A 100 -0.58 -9.38 -14.14
N GLU A 101 0.13 -10.14 -14.96
CA GLU A 101 0.90 -11.28 -14.50
C GLU A 101 1.94 -10.89 -13.44
N ARG A 102 2.72 -9.85 -13.71
CA ARG A 102 3.78 -9.37 -12.83
C ARG A 102 3.24 -8.92 -11.48
N SER A 103 2.17 -8.11 -11.47
CA SER A 103 1.58 -7.62 -10.23
C SER A 103 0.91 -8.71 -9.39
N LEU A 104 0.28 -9.71 -10.04
CA LEU A 104 -0.29 -10.87 -9.35
C LEU A 104 0.81 -11.76 -8.75
N LYS A 105 1.94 -11.94 -9.44
CA LYS A 105 3.12 -12.64 -8.89
C LYS A 105 3.68 -11.90 -7.69
N GLN A 106 3.86 -10.59 -7.78
CA GLN A 106 4.33 -9.74 -6.69
C GLN A 106 3.43 -9.77 -5.45
N ALA A 107 2.13 -9.97 -5.63
CA ALA A 107 1.17 -10.12 -4.54
C ALA A 107 0.92 -11.59 -4.14
N ALA A 108 1.75 -12.53 -4.61
CA ALA A 108 1.63 -13.98 -4.39
C ALA A 108 0.21 -14.53 -4.66
N LEU A 109 -0.45 -14.03 -5.70
CA LEU A 109 -1.82 -14.44 -6.06
C LEU A 109 -1.91 -15.14 -7.42
N TRP A 110 -0.86 -15.05 -8.26
CA TRP A 110 -0.87 -15.53 -9.64
C TRP A 110 -1.30 -16.98 -9.78
N ASP A 111 -0.66 -17.88 -9.05
CA ASP A 111 -0.91 -19.32 -9.18
C ASP A 111 -2.32 -19.76 -8.78
N GLU A 112 -2.99 -18.97 -7.94
CA GLU A 112 -4.37 -19.24 -7.52
C GLU A 112 -5.41 -18.73 -8.52
N VAL A 113 -5.07 -17.76 -9.39
CA VAL A 113 -6.08 -17.07 -10.22
C VAL A 113 -5.77 -17.04 -11.72
N LYS A 114 -4.58 -17.44 -12.17
CA LYS A 114 -4.13 -17.35 -13.57
C LYS A 114 -5.11 -17.97 -14.58
N ASP A 115 -5.76 -19.07 -14.22
CA ASP A 115 -6.69 -19.79 -15.08
C ASP A 115 -8.13 -19.25 -15.01
N ARG A 116 -8.39 -18.24 -14.16
CA ARG A 116 -9.72 -17.67 -13.94
C ARG A 116 -9.75 -16.15 -13.83
N LEU A 117 -8.85 -15.46 -14.52
CA LEU A 117 -8.74 -13.99 -14.49
C LEU A 117 -10.04 -13.24 -14.90
N ASN A 118 -10.89 -13.90 -15.67
CA ASN A 118 -12.18 -13.35 -16.11
C ASN A 118 -13.33 -13.60 -15.13
N THR A 119 -13.09 -14.29 -14.01
CA THR A 119 -14.12 -14.49 -12.98
C THR A 119 -14.28 -13.23 -12.11
N SER A 120 -15.44 -13.07 -11.49
CA SER A 120 -15.72 -11.95 -10.61
C SER A 120 -14.71 -11.86 -9.45
N ALA A 121 -14.17 -10.67 -9.23
CA ALA A 121 -13.29 -10.39 -8.08
C ALA A 121 -14.01 -10.58 -6.73
N PHE A 122 -15.32 -10.47 -6.68
CA PHE A 122 -16.11 -10.70 -5.47
C PHE A 122 -16.16 -12.17 -5.06
N ALA A 123 -15.90 -13.12 -5.97
CA ALA A 123 -15.84 -14.55 -5.68
C ALA A 123 -14.56 -14.99 -4.95
N LEU A 124 -13.58 -14.10 -4.80
CA LEU A 124 -12.33 -14.35 -4.09
C LEU A 124 -12.55 -14.44 -2.57
N SER A 125 -11.73 -15.23 -1.86
CA SER A 125 -11.64 -15.22 -0.40
C SER A 125 -11.18 -13.87 0.15
N GLY A 126 -11.30 -13.64 1.44
CA GLY A 126 -10.82 -12.39 2.08
C GLY A 126 -9.33 -12.13 1.82
N GLY A 127 -8.48 -13.14 2.01
CA GLY A 127 -7.04 -13.04 1.75
C GLY A 127 -6.72 -12.84 0.27
N GLN A 128 -7.43 -13.51 -0.63
CA GLN A 128 -7.28 -13.31 -2.07
C GLN A 128 -7.70 -11.89 -2.50
N LYS A 129 -8.79 -11.35 -1.93
CA LYS A 129 -9.23 -9.96 -2.17
C LYS A 129 -8.17 -8.97 -1.72
N GLN A 130 -7.56 -9.19 -0.56
CA GLN A 130 -6.50 -8.32 -0.06
C GLN A 130 -5.28 -8.33 -0.99
N ARG A 131 -4.82 -9.51 -1.39
CA ARG A 131 -3.73 -9.66 -2.35
C ARG A 131 -4.08 -9.11 -3.73
N LEU A 132 -5.35 -9.19 -4.17
CA LEU A 132 -5.80 -8.52 -5.40
C LEU A 132 -5.72 -6.98 -5.27
N CYS A 133 -6.11 -6.41 -4.13
CA CYS A 133 -5.97 -4.96 -3.89
C CYS A 133 -4.49 -4.52 -3.88
N MET A 134 -3.60 -5.35 -3.32
CA MET A 134 -2.15 -5.13 -3.41
C MET A 134 -1.68 -5.20 -4.87
N ALA A 135 -2.02 -6.25 -5.61
CA ALA A 135 -1.65 -6.40 -7.02
C ALA A 135 -2.15 -5.22 -7.88
N ARG A 136 -3.38 -4.74 -7.62
CA ARG A 136 -3.95 -3.58 -8.30
C ARG A 136 -3.12 -2.31 -8.08
N SER A 137 -2.62 -2.11 -6.87
CA SER A 137 -1.72 -1.02 -6.51
C SER A 137 -0.38 -1.16 -7.23
N LEU A 138 0.22 -2.35 -7.19
CA LEU A 138 1.52 -2.66 -7.78
C LEU A 138 1.52 -2.64 -9.31
N ALA A 139 0.37 -2.90 -9.96
CA ALA A 139 0.24 -2.85 -11.41
C ALA A 139 0.61 -1.49 -12.01
N LEU A 140 0.41 -0.41 -11.24
CA LEU A 140 0.77 0.96 -11.62
C LEU A 140 2.27 1.26 -11.45
N GLU A 141 3.05 0.33 -10.90
CA GLU A 141 4.49 0.47 -10.61
C GLU A 141 4.77 1.75 -9.79
N PRO A 142 4.16 1.89 -8.60
CA PRO A 142 4.32 3.07 -7.75
C PRO A 142 5.77 3.19 -7.23
N GLU A 143 6.14 4.36 -6.73
CA GLU A 143 7.41 4.59 -6.02
C GLU A 143 7.26 4.24 -4.53
N VAL A 144 6.09 4.57 -3.97
CA VAL A 144 5.75 4.35 -2.56
C VAL A 144 4.44 3.56 -2.46
N VAL A 145 4.45 2.53 -1.62
CA VAL A 145 3.26 1.73 -1.29
C VAL A 145 2.89 1.95 0.16
N LEU A 146 1.72 2.55 0.38
CA LEU A 146 1.14 2.77 1.69
C LEU A 146 0.22 1.60 2.04
N LEU A 147 0.43 0.98 3.19
CA LEU A 147 -0.32 -0.20 3.64
C LEU A 147 -0.97 0.08 4.99
N ASP A 148 -2.28 0.24 5.01
CA ASP A 148 -3.03 0.42 6.26
C ASP A 148 -3.54 -0.94 6.73
N ASN A 149 -2.83 -1.56 7.67
CA ASN A 149 -3.19 -2.84 8.30
C ASN A 149 -3.54 -3.96 7.27
N PRO A 150 -2.64 -4.27 6.33
CA PRO A 150 -2.94 -5.11 5.17
C PRO A 150 -3.22 -6.58 5.49
N THR A 151 -2.99 -7.00 6.73
CA THR A 151 -3.20 -8.39 7.19
C THR A 151 -4.40 -8.52 8.13
N SER A 152 -5.17 -7.43 8.33
CA SER A 152 -6.35 -7.46 9.20
C SER A 152 -7.39 -8.46 8.69
N GLY A 153 -7.84 -9.34 9.59
CA GLY A 153 -8.86 -10.35 9.27
C GLY A 153 -8.38 -11.48 8.36
N LEU A 154 -7.08 -11.59 8.11
CA LEU A 154 -6.51 -12.74 7.40
C LEU A 154 -6.18 -13.88 8.38
N ASP A 155 -6.29 -15.10 7.87
CA ASP A 155 -5.78 -16.28 8.56
C ASP A 155 -4.24 -16.25 8.63
N PRO A 156 -3.61 -17.05 9.53
CA PRO A 156 -2.17 -17.04 9.71
C PRO A 156 -1.35 -17.36 8.44
N LEU A 157 -1.84 -18.25 7.58
CA LEU A 157 -1.16 -18.62 6.34
C LEU A 157 -1.20 -17.47 5.33
N SER A 158 -2.35 -16.86 5.13
CA SER A 158 -2.51 -15.67 4.29
C SER A 158 -1.66 -14.50 4.80
N THR A 159 -1.57 -14.33 6.13
CA THR A 159 -0.71 -13.31 6.75
C THR A 159 0.75 -13.55 6.42
N ALA A 160 1.25 -14.78 6.59
CA ALA A 160 2.63 -15.13 6.27
C ALA A 160 2.95 -14.88 4.79
N THR A 161 2.04 -15.26 3.89
CA THR A 161 2.20 -15.01 2.45
C THR A 161 2.31 -13.51 2.12
N VAL A 162 1.51 -12.68 2.78
CA VAL A 162 1.61 -11.21 2.59
C VAL A 162 2.94 -10.69 3.14
N GLU A 163 3.36 -11.10 4.33
CA GLU A 163 4.63 -10.69 4.94
C GLU A 163 5.84 -11.07 4.06
N GLU A 164 5.85 -12.27 3.50
CA GLU A 164 6.88 -12.74 2.58
C GLU A 164 6.92 -11.89 1.30
N SER A 165 5.75 -11.60 0.71
CA SER A 165 5.64 -10.70 -0.44
C SER A 165 6.21 -9.30 -0.13
N LEU A 166 5.95 -8.76 1.06
CA LEU A 166 6.48 -7.44 1.46
C LEU A 166 8.02 -7.43 1.55
N TYR A 167 8.63 -8.55 1.93
CA TYR A 167 10.08 -8.69 2.00
C TYR A 167 10.74 -8.62 0.62
N GLU A 168 10.07 -9.15 -0.41
CA GLU A 168 10.53 -9.03 -1.80
C GLU A 168 10.23 -7.63 -2.37
N LEU A 169 9.06 -7.09 -2.07
CA LEU A 169 8.59 -5.80 -2.59
C LEU A 169 9.46 -4.63 -2.13
N LYS A 170 9.97 -4.63 -0.89
CA LYS A 170 10.82 -3.54 -0.37
C LYS A 170 12.13 -3.37 -1.15
N GLN A 171 12.58 -4.39 -1.91
CA GLN A 171 13.74 -4.27 -2.79
C GLN A 171 13.49 -3.31 -3.97
N ARG A 172 12.23 -3.06 -4.31
CA ARG A 172 11.84 -2.22 -5.45
C ARG A 172 11.08 -0.98 -5.06
N TYR A 173 10.30 -1.05 -4.00
CA TYR A 173 9.38 -0.01 -3.56
C TYR A 173 9.74 0.47 -2.16
N THR A 174 9.49 1.74 -1.89
CA THR A 174 9.43 2.24 -0.51
C THR A 174 8.08 1.84 0.06
N ILE A 175 8.07 1.15 1.20
CA ILE A 175 6.83 0.68 1.83
C ILE A 175 6.64 1.39 3.16
N VAL A 176 5.48 2.04 3.34
CA VAL A 176 5.07 2.62 4.63
C VAL A 176 3.85 1.86 5.13
N MET A 177 3.96 1.22 6.28
CA MET A 177 2.93 0.30 6.77
C MET A 177 2.48 0.65 8.19
N VAL A 178 1.17 0.59 8.41
CA VAL A 178 0.58 0.44 9.75
C VAL A 178 0.32 -1.05 9.96
N PRO A 179 1.02 -1.73 10.88
CA PRO A 179 0.89 -3.17 11.10
C PRO A 179 -0.34 -3.50 11.95
N HIS A 180 -0.76 -4.76 11.92
CA HIS A 180 -1.81 -5.28 12.80
C HIS A 180 -1.38 -5.36 14.26
N SER A 181 -0.12 -5.66 14.52
CA SER A 181 0.44 -5.81 15.86
C SER A 181 1.90 -5.38 15.95
N VAL A 182 2.36 -5.12 17.16
CA VAL A 182 3.78 -4.80 17.43
C VAL A 182 4.69 -5.98 17.06
N GLN A 183 4.22 -7.22 17.27
CA GLN A 183 4.97 -8.42 16.90
C GLN A 183 5.18 -8.53 15.38
N GLN A 184 4.17 -8.14 14.60
CA GLN A 184 4.30 -8.02 13.15
C GLN A 184 5.34 -6.96 12.78
N ALA A 185 5.22 -5.76 13.37
CA ALA A 185 6.19 -4.68 13.16
C ALA A 185 7.63 -5.14 13.38
N ALA A 186 7.90 -5.79 14.52
CA ALA A 186 9.22 -6.28 14.89
C ALA A 186 9.81 -7.29 13.89
N ARG A 187 8.94 -8.10 13.23
CA ARG A 187 9.40 -9.10 12.26
C ARG A 187 9.79 -8.53 10.91
N ILE A 188 9.05 -7.51 10.43
CA ILE A 188 9.14 -7.11 9.02
C ILE A 188 9.80 -5.75 8.80
N ALA A 189 9.83 -4.87 9.81
CA ALA A 189 10.29 -3.50 9.66
C ALA A 189 11.82 -3.39 9.55
N ASP A 190 12.29 -2.50 8.67
CA ASP A 190 13.67 -2.01 8.67
C ASP A 190 13.79 -0.79 9.61
N GLN A 191 12.85 0.14 9.49
CA GLN A 191 12.71 1.34 10.31
C GLN A 191 11.31 1.40 10.92
N ALA A 192 11.18 2.06 12.04
CA ALA A 192 9.88 2.25 12.67
C ALA A 192 9.75 3.63 13.32
N ALA A 193 8.51 4.11 13.42
CA ALA A 193 8.16 5.28 14.20
C ALA A 193 7.03 4.95 15.19
N PHE A 194 7.24 5.27 16.46
CA PHE A 194 6.24 5.16 17.50
C PHE A 194 5.39 6.42 17.55
N MET A 195 4.08 6.25 17.42
CA MET A 195 3.11 7.34 17.50
C MET A 195 2.24 7.21 18.75
N LEU A 196 2.09 8.32 19.47
CA LEU A 196 1.24 8.45 20.65
C LEU A 196 0.50 9.79 20.60
N ASP A 197 -0.80 9.78 20.79
CA ASP A 197 -1.67 10.98 20.87
C ASP A 197 -1.47 12.00 19.73
N GLY A 198 -1.21 11.50 18.51
CA GLY A 198 -1.02 12.31 17.31
C GLY A 198 0.42 12.78 17.07
N GLU A 199 1.34 12.46 17.97
CA GLU A 199 2.75 12.83 17.86
C GLU A 199 3.64 11.63 17.55
N ILE A 200 4.75 11.89 16.84
CA ILE A 200 5.83 10.91 16.67
C ILE A 200 6.78 11.07 17.85
N VAL A 201 6.82 10.06 18.71
CA VAL A 201 7.59 10.10 19.96
C VAL A 201 9.02 9.58 19.73
N GLU A 202 9.17 8.57 18.89
CA GLU A 202 10.46 7.92 18.64
C GLU A 202 10.52 7.40 17.21
N VAL A 203 11.70 7.51 16.58
CA VAL A 203 11.98 7.01 15.23
C VAL A 203 13.37 6.39 15.22
N GLY A 204 13.50 5.24 14.57
CA GLY A 204 14.81 4.60 14.41
C GLY A 204 14.75 3.23 13.76
N PRO A 205 15.91 2.55 13.67
CA PRO A 205 15.97 1.18 13.21
C PRO A 205 15.09 0.26 14.06
N ALA A 206 14.28 -0.58 13.40
CA ALA A 206 13.31 -1.44 14.07
C ALA A 206 13.94 -2.28 15.21
N ARG A 207 15.15 -2.80 14.99
CA ARG A 207 15.92 -3.57 16.00
C ARG A 207 16.28 -2.80 17.27
N GLN A 208 16.13 -1.48 17.29
CA GLN A 208 16.40 -0.66 18.48
C GLN A 208 15.11 -0.29 19.20
N LEU A 209 13.99 -0.28 18.50
CA LEU A 209 12.68 0.09 19.01
C LEU A 209 11.88 -1.12 19.53
N PHE A 210 12.20 -2.33 19.09
CA PHE A 210 11.57 -3.59 19.48
C PHE A 210 12.55 -4.51 20.19
#